data_d1707d042402f3ca6bf331bae9c182ea
#
_entry.id   d1707d042402f3ca6bf331bae9c182ea
#
_cell.length_a   1.000
_cell.length_b   1.000
_cell.length_c   1.000
_cell.angle_alpha   90.00
_cell.angle_beta   90.00
_cell.angle_gamma   90.00
#
_symmetry.space_group_name_H-M   'P 1'
#
loop_
_entity.id
_entity.type
_entity.pdbx_description
1 polymer ?
#
loop_
_entity_poly.entity_id
_entity_poly.type
_entity_poly.pdbx_seq_one_letter_code
_entity_poly.pdbx_strand_id
1 'polypeptide(L)' 'KGPKKRSEQEENYIRNAKYLLMDRNHLTEEAAYRYIQKCSMDNGTNMVETAQMVLMLLYDSV' A
#
# COMPACT_ATOMS: atom_id res chain seq x y z
N LYS A 1 3.89 -24.48 11.59
CA LYS A 1 3.16 -24.15 11.02
C LYS A 1 3.32 -23.49 9.79
N GLY A 2 2.80 -23.24 8.97
CA GLY A 2 2.94 -22.68 7.69
C GLY A 2 3.63 -21.32 7.73
N PRO A 3 3.88 -20.76 6.56
CA PRO A 3 4.51 -19.45 6.49
C PRO A 3 3.62 -18.40 7.14
N LYS A 4 4.26 -17.38 7.63
CA LYS A 4 3.51 -16.33 8.24
C LYS A 4 2.74 -15.56 7.19
N LYS A 5 1.51 -15.30 7.49
CA LYS A 5 0.69 -14.49 6.62
C LYS A 5 0.44 -13.16 7.29
N ARG A 6 0.26 -12.14 6.47
CA ARG A 6 -0.19 -10.87 7.02
C ARG A 6 -1.56 -11.08 7.62
N SER A 7 -1.85 -10.35 8.67
CA SER A 7 -3.18 -10.37 9.23
C SER A 7 -4.16 -9.76 8.23
N GLU A 8 -5.43 -10.02 8.45
CA GLU A 8 -6.45 -9.46 7.58
C GLU A 8 -6.37 -7.94 7.58
N GLN A 9 -6.12 -7.36 8.73
CA GLN A 9 -6.01 -5.92 8.85
C GLN A 9 -4.84 -5.39 8.04
N GLU A 10 -3.71 -6.09 8.07
CA GLU A 10 -2.55 -5.65 7.31
C GLU A 10 -2.80 -5.70 5.81
N GLU A 11 -3.46 -6.76 5.36
CA GLU A 11 -3.78 -6.83 3.95
C GLU A 11 -4.76 -5.75 3.55
N ASN A 12 -5.65 -5.38 4.45
CA ASN A 12 -6.59 -4.30 4.16
C ASN A 12 -5.89 -2.97 3.96
N TYR A 13 -4.84 -2.70 4.72
CA TYR A 13 -4.07 -1.49 4.50
C TYR A 13 -3.53 -1.44 3.08
N ILE A 14 -2.93 -2.54 2.64
CA ILE A 14 -2.35 -2.58 1.31
C ILE A 14 -3.42 -2.45 0.24
N ARG A 15 -4.52 -3.16 0.43
CA ARG A 15 -5.62 -3.09 -0.53
C ARG A 15 -6.19 -1.69 -0.65
N ASN A 16 -6.41 -1.06 0.49
CA ASN A 16 -6.96 0.30 0.48
C ASN A 16 -6.00 1.27 -0.15
N ALA A 17 -4.71 1.13 0.12
CA ALA A 17 -3.72 1.99 -0.50
C ALA A 17 -3.71 1.81 -2.01
N LYS A 18 -3.81 0.57 -2.47
CA LYS A 18 -3.86 0.32 -3.90
C LYS A 18 -5.09 0.99 -4.53
N TYR A 19 -6.23 0.82 -3.91
CA TYR A 19 -7.45 1.42 -4.45
C TYR A 19 -7.35 2.93 -4.50
N LEU A 20 -6.79 3.51 -3.46
CA LEU A 20 -6.66 4.95 -3.41
C LEU A 20 -5.73 5.45 -4.51
N LEU A 21 -4.64 4.75 -4.74
CA LEU A 21 -3.72 5.11 -5.82
C LEU A 21 -4.38 4.94 -7.18
N MET A 22 -5.15 3.88 -7.34
CA MET A 22 -5.85 3.67 -8.60
C MET A 22 -6.84 4.80 -8.87
N ASP A 23 -7.51 5.24 -7.83
CA ASP A 23 -8.50 6.28 -7.98
C ASP A 23 -7.87 7.65 -8.22
N ARG A 24 -6.85 7.98 -7.44
CA ARG A 24 -6.29 9.31 -7.51
C ARG A 24 -5.30 9.49 -8.64
N ASN A 25 -4.51 8.47 -8.91
CA ASN A 25 -3.47 8.55 -9.93
C ASN A 25 -3.85 7.79 -11.20
N HIS A 26 -5.04 7.21 -11.23
CA HIS A 26 -5.52 6.48 -12.41
C HIS A 26 -4.56 5.35 -12.79
N LEU A 27 -4.07 4.65 -11.78
CA LEU A 27 -3.18 3.52 -12.01
C LEU A 27 -3.98 2.23 -12.09
N THR A 28 -3.40 1.24 -12.77
CA THR A 28 -3.97 -0.10 -12.69
C THR A 28 -3.62 -0.70 -11.34
N GLU A 29 -4.29 -1.79 -11.01
CA GLU A 29 -4.02 -2.45 -9.74
C GLU A 29 -2.56 -2.88 -9.65
N GLU A 30 -2.03 -3.44 -10.73
CA GLU A 30 -0.65 -3.88 -10.74
C GLU A 30 0.30 -2.70 -10.56
N ALA A 31 0.03 -1.61 -11.24
CA ALA A 31 0.89 -0.43 -11.14
C ALA A 31 0.84 0.14 -9.73
N ALA A 32 -0.33 0.16 -9.12
CA ALA A 32 -0.47 0.65 -7.75
C ALA A 32 0.31 -0.24 -6.78
N TYR A 33 0.21 -1.55 -6.96
CA TYR A 33 0.93 -2.47 -6.10
C TYR A 33 2.44 -2.25 -6.23
N ARG A 34 2.92 -2.09 -7.45
CA ARG A 34 4.34 -1.86 -7.66
C ARG A 34 4.79 -0.53 -7.08
N TYR A 35 3.93 0.46 -7.14
CA TYR A 35 4.25 1.74 -6.54
C TYR A 35 4.52 1.58 -5.04
N ILE A 36 3.63 0.87 -4.37
CA ILE A 36 3.79 0.65 -2.93
C ILE A 36 5.06 -0.16 -2.66
N GLN A 37 5.29 -1.18 -3.48
CA GLN A 37 6.47 -2.02 -3.29
C GLN A 37 7.75 -1.22 -3.47
N LYS A 38 7.80 -0.38 -4.49
CA LYS A 38 8.98 0.42 -4.73
C LYS A 38 9.21 1.41 -3.59
N CYS A 39 8.15 2.03 -3.13
CA CYS A 39 8.27 2.96 -2.01
C CYS A 39 8.79 2.26 -0.76
N SER A 40 8.34 1.05 -0.52
CA SER A 40 8.80 0.32 0.65
C SER A 40 10.29 0.01 0.54
N MET A 41 10.75 -0.34 -0.64
CA MET A 41 12.15 -0.61 -0.85
C MET A 41 12.99 0.66 -0.71
N ASP A 42 12.52 1.74 -1.25
CA ASP A 42 13.26 3.01 -1.20
C ASP A 42 13.39 3.52 0.23
N ASN A 43 12.37 3.29 1.04
CA ASN A 43 12.35 3.80 2.41
C ASN A 43 12.83 2.79 3.43
N GLY A 44 13.10 1.58 3.00
CA GLY A 44 13.52 0.54 3.94
C GLY A 44 12.42 0.11 4.87
N THR A 45 11.17 0.25 4.46
CA THR A 45 10.03 -0.17 5.25
C THR A 45 9.38 -1.38 4.61
N ASN A 46 8.46 -2.00 5.34
CA ASN A 46 7.70 -3.08 4.72
C ASN A 46 6.46 -2.51 4.04
N MET A 47 5.76 -3.38 3.31
CA MET A 47 4.62 -2.90 2.51
C MET A 47 3.48 -2.41 3.38
N VAL A 48 3.29 -2.99 4.55
CA VAL A 48 2.21 -2.55 5.42
C VAL A 48 2.47 -1.13 5.91
N GLU A 49 3.68 -0.87 6.34
CA GLU A 49 4.03 0.48 6.78
C GLU A 49 3.90 1.48 5.65
N THR A 50 4.36 1.09 4.46
CA THR A 50 4.25 1.97 3.31
C THR A 50 2.79 2.23 2.97
N ALA A 51 1.97 1.19 3.03
CA ALA A 51 0.55 1.37 2.74
C ALA A 51 -0.09 2.35 3.73
N GLN A 52 0.28 2.24 4.99
CA GLN A 52 -0.25 3.18 5.98
C GLN A 52 0.18 4.61 5.67
N MET A 53 1.43 4.78 5.25
CA MET A 53 1.91 6.10 4.89
C MET A 53 1.17 6.66 3.68
N VAL A 54 0.97 5.81 2.68
CA VAL A 54 0.25 6.24 1.49
C VAL A 54 -1.18 6.66 1.84
N LEU A 55 -1.84 5.85 2.66
CA LEU A 55 -3.19 6.18 3.07
C LEU A 55 -3.25 7.51 3.79
N MET A 56 -2.31 7.71 4.70
CA MET A 56 -2.29 8.95 5.47
C MET A 56 -2.05 10.14 4.57
N LEU A 57 -1.08 10.04 3.66
CA LEU A 57 -0.75 11.16 2.79
C LEU A 57 -1.91 11.50 1.86
N LEU A 58 -2.54 10.49 1.29
CA LEU A 58 -3.59 10.74 0.32
C LEU A 58 -4.87 11.22 0.98
N TYR A 59 -5.16 10.72 2.18
CA TYR A 59 -6.31 11.23 2.91
C TYR A 59 -6.12 12.66 3.36
N ASP A 60 -4.89 13.01 3.74
CA ASP A 60 -4.62 14.36 4.22
C ASP A 60 -4.58 15.39 3.10
N SER A 61 -4.42 14.95 1.87
CA SER A 61 -4.30 15.89 0.76
C SER A 61 -5.62 16.28 0.16
N VAL A 62 -6.69 16.01 0.84
CA VAL A 62 -8.02 16.36 0.35
C VAL A 62 -8.20 17.88 0.26
#